data_d95ada076cb5ede06dac026dc993d1d5
#
_entry.id   d95ada076cb5ede06dac026dc993d1d5
#
_cell.length_a   1.000
_cell.length_b   1.000
_cell.length_c   1.000
_cell.angle_alpha   90.00
_cell.angle_beta   90.00
_cell.angle_gamma   90.00
#
_symmetry.space_group_name_H-M   'P 1'
#
loop_
_entity.id
_entity.type
_entity.pdbx_description
1 polymer ?
#
loop_
_entity_poly.entity_id
_entity_poly.type
_entity_poly.pdbx_seq_one_letter_code
_entity_poly.pdbx_strand_id
1 'polypeptide(L)'
;MTTNENIQPIAEDNLHSAIEAVLMITDAPVSLLTLATALEQPVNVVRDIVLEIQADFNGENGGRPRGFELREVGGGWRIFVRADFDWAIRMFVANENPTKLSQAALETLAVIAYKQPISRGQVASIRAVNVDSVVKTLLSRGLITELYTDSETGAVNFGTTDLMLELLGINSLDELPPLSPHLPDANSNFDL
;
A
#
# COMPACT_ATOMS: atom_id res chain seq x y z
N MET A 1 35.12 -12.15 -16.87
CA MET A 1 35.43 -10.89 -17.58
C MET A 1 34.16 -10.47 -18.28
N THR A 2 33.31 -9.74 -17.62
CA THR A 2 32.06 -9.20 -18.17
C THR A 2 32.34 -7.76 -18.56
N THR A 3 32.26 -7.51 -19.84
CA THR A 3 32.44 -6.24 -20.55
C THR A 3 31.55 -5.18 -19.91
N ASN A 4 32.19 -4.15 -19.36
CA ASN A 4 31.58 -2.89 -19.02
C ASN A 4 31.09 -2.26 -20.32
N GLU A 5 29.85 -2.49 -20.72
CA GLU A 5 29.22 -1.73 -21.78
C GLU A 5 29.11 -0.28 -21.32
N ASN A 6 29.72 0.57 -22.11
CA ASN A 6 29.84 2.01 -21.98
C ASN A 6 28.44 2.65 -21.78
N ILE A 7 28.02 2.81 -20.54
CA ILE A 7 26.78 3.52 -20.19
C ILE A 7 27.06 4.99 -20.48
N GLN A 8 26.62 5.47 -21.64
CA GLN A 8 26.65 6.90 -21.95
C GLN A 8 25.77 7.65 -20.93
N PRO A 9 26.15 8.86 -20.50
CA PRO A 9 25.30 9.66 -19.64
C PRO A 9 23.94 9.82 -20.30
N ILE A 10 22.88 9.42 -19.58
CA ILE A 10 21.51 9.47 -20.07
C ILE A 10 21.17 10.95 -20.26
N ALA A 11 20.81 11.35 -21.50
CA ALA A 11 20.30 12.69 -21.74
C ALA A 11 19.02 12.93 -20.90
N GLU A 12 18.76 14.17 -20.47
CA GLU A 12 17.63 14.51 -19.59
C GLU A 12 16.29 13.97 -20.14
N ASP A 13 16.02 14.11 -21.43
CA ASP A 13 14.82 13.57 -22.11
C ASP A 13 14.74 12.03 -22.02
N ASN A 14 15.90 11.34 -21.97
CA ASN A 14 15.95 9.90 -21.84
C ASN A 14 15.75 9.45 -20.39
N LEU A 15 16.06 10.30 -19.40
CA LEU A 15 15.91 9.96 -17.98
C LEU A 15 14.44 9.90 -17.56
N HIS A 16 13.62 10.83 -18.08
CA HIS A 16 12.16 10.78 -17.94
C HIS A 16 11.61 9.41 -18.41
N SER A 17 11.89 9.07 -19.65
CA SER A 17 11.44 7.80 -20.25
C SER A 17 12.00 6.58 -19.54
N ALA A 18 13.23 6.64 -19.02
CA ALA A 18 13.83 5.54 -18.26
C ALA A 18 13.11 5.32 -16.92
N ILE A 19 12.75 6.39 -16.20
CA ILE A 19 11.98 6.30 -14.96
C ILE A 19 10.59 5.74 -15.23
N GLU A 20 9.88 6.21 -16.26
CA GLU A 20 8.58 5.66 -16.67
C GLU A 20 8.67 4.16 -16.99
N ALA A 21 9.71 3.73 -17.72
CA ALA A 21 9.92 2.33 -18.06
C ALA A 21 10.14 1.45 -16.82
N VAL A 22 10.93 1.93 -15.85
CA VAL A 22 11.14 1.20 -14.58
C VAL A 22 9.83 1.12 -13.79
N LEU A 23 9.11 2.22 -13.65
CA LEU A 23 7.83 2.26 -12.93
C LEU A 23 6.75 1.39 -13.60
N MET A 24 6.81 1.22 -14.92
CA MET A 24 5.85 0.39 -15.66
C MET A 24 6.05 -1.10 -15.42
N ILE A 25 7.27 -1.57 -15.19
CA ILE A 25 7.57 -2.99 -15.04
C ILE A 25 7.53 -3.46 -13.58
N THR A 26 7.49 -2.53 -12.61
CA THR A 26 7.52 -2.88 -11.20
C THR A 26 6.11 -3.17 -10.68
N ASP A 27 5.99 -4.22 -9.91
CA ASP A 27 4.75 -4.65 -9.26
C ASP A 27 4.65 -4.22 -7.77
N ALA A 28 5.71 -3.59 -7.26
CA ALA A 28 5.78 -3.01 -5.91
C ALA A 28 6.23 -1.55 -5.96
N PRO A 29 5.91 -0.72 -4.95
CA PRO A 29 6.38 0.66 -4.85
C PRO A 29 7.90 0.75 -4.84
N VAL A 30 8.48 1.67 -5.60
CA VAL A 30 9.92 1.85 -5.75
C VAL A 30 10.35 3.16 -5.10
N SER A 31 11.31 3.09 -4.17
CA SER A 31 11.81 4.29 -3.50
C SER A 31 12.63 5.18 -4.45
N LEU A 32 12.64 6.50 -4.20
CA LEU A 32 13.49 7.44 -4.94
C LEU A 32 14.98 7.05 -4.87
N LEU A 33 15.42 6.48 -3.75
CA LEU A 33 16.80 6.01 -3.59
C LEU A 33 17.09 4.83 -4.51
N THR A 34 16.16 3.89 -4.63
CA THR A 34 16.30 2.74 -5.52
C THR A 34 16.37 3.17 -6.99
N LEU A 35 15.47 4.09 -7.41
CA LEU A 35 15.49 4.66 -8.77
C LEU A 35 16.80 5.40 -9.02
N ALA A 36 17.24 6.25 -8.10
CA ALA A 36 18.47 7.03 -8.19
C ALA A 36 19.70 6.13 -8.32
N THR A 37 19.76 5.06 -7.56
CA THR A 37 20.86 4.08 -7.60
C THR A 37 20.85 3.30 -8.92
N ALA A 38 19.69 2.85 -9.37
CA ALA A 38 19.56 2.06 -10.61
C ALA A 38 19.91 2.88 -11.86
N LEU A 39 19.62 4.19 -11.85
CA LEU A 39 19.84 5.09 -12.98
C LEU A 39 21.15 5.90 -12.85
N GLU A 40 21.94 5.67 -11.78
CA GLU A 40 23.19 6.40 -11.48
C GLU A 40 23.00 7.93 -11.45
N GLN A 41 21.86 8.39 -10.89
CA GLN A 41 21.50 9.80 -10.82
C GLN A 41 21.36 10.29 -9.38
N PRO A 42 21.55 11.59 -9.11
CA PRO A 42 21.28 12.17 -7.80
C PRO A 42 19.78 12.05 -7.42
N VAL A 43 19.49 11.72 -6.15
CA VAL A 43 18.11 11.52 -5.65
C VAL A 43 17.22 12.75 -5.85
N ASN A 44 17.77 13.95 -5.71
CA ASN A 44 17.02 15.20 -5.96
C ASN A 44 16.59 15.33 -7.42
N VAL A 45 17.44 14.99 -8.37
CA VAL A 45 17.12 15.00 -9.81
C VAL A 45 16.01 13.99 -10.12
N VAL A 46 16.13 12.76 -9.60
CA VAL A 46 15.10 11.73 -9.78
C VAL A 46 13.77 12.15 -9.15
N ARG A 47 13.80 12.79 -7.99
CA ARG A 47 12.57 13.32 -7.34
C ARG A 47 11.87 14.35 -8.22
N ASP A 48 12.62 15.31 -8.74
CA ASP A 48 12.04 16.39 -9.55
C ASP A 48 11.37 15.80 -10.81
N ILE A 49 12.03 14.86 -11.48
CA ILE A 49 11.47 14.16 -12.65
C ILE A 49 10.24 13.32 -12.29
N VAL A 50 10.25 12.59 -11.17
CA VAL A 50 9.09 11.81 -10.73
C VAL A 50 7.88 12.72 -10.49
N LEU A 51 8.07 13.91 -9.93
CA LEU A 51 7.00 14.90 -9.75
C LEU A 51 6.52 15.48 -11.08
N GLU A 52 7.41 15.69 -12.06
CA GLU A 52 7.04 16.11 -13.42
C GLU A 52 6.22 15.02 -14.15
N ILE A 53 6.61 13.75 -14.03
CA ILE A 53 5.85 12.61 -14.56
C ILE A 53 4.46 12.55 -13.90
N GLN A 54 4.38 12.74 -12.59
CA GLN A 54 3.10 12.78 -11.89
C GLN A 54 2.19 13.90 -12.42
N ALA A 55 2.74 15.10 -12.60
CA ALA A 55 2.01 16.25 -13.14
C ALA A 55 1.53 16.00 -14.59
N ASP A 56 2.38 15.37 -15.43
CA ASP A 56 1.98 15.00 -16.80
C ASP A 56 0.84 13.97 -16.79
N PHE A 57 0.95 12.92 -15.97
CA PHE A 57 -0.12 11.92 -15.86
C PHE A 57 -1.44 12.52 -15.35
N ASN A 58 -1.37 13.57 -14.54
CA ASN A 58 -2.52 14.33 -14.06
C ASN A 58 -3.08 15.33 -15.10
N GLY A 59 -2.35 15.58 -16.18
CA GLY A 59 -2.71 16.57 -17.19
C GLY A 59 -2.47 18.02 -16.76
N GLU A 60 -1.67 18.27 -15.72
CA GLU A 60 -1.38 19.59 -15.17
C GLU A 60 -0.54 20.44 -16.13
N ASN A 61 0.21 19.78 -17.02
CA ASN A 61 1.00 20.42 -18.09
C ASN A 61 0.18 20.74 -19.37
N GLY A 62 -1.16 20.81 -19.27
CA GLY A 62 -2.06 21.14 -20.39
C GLY A 62 -2.48 19.94 -21.23
N GLY A 63 -2.07 18.72 -20.87
CA GLY A 63 -2.51 17.47 -21.48
C GLY A 63 -3.86 16.97 -20.93
N ARG A 64 -4.33 15.82 -21.46
CA ARG A 64 -5.45 15.09 -20.84
C ARG A 64 -4.95 14.26 -19.68
N PRO A 65 -5.66 14.24 -18.55
CA PRO A 65 -5.38 13.25 -17.49
C PRO A 65 -5.37 11.83 -18.07
N ARG A 66 -4.36 11.05 -17.70
CA ARG A 66 -4.26 9.64 -18.11
C ARG A 66 -5.27 8.79 -17.34
N GLY A 67 -5.58 7.59 -17.82
CA GLY A 67 -6.40 6.60 -17.10
C GLY A 67 -5.70 5.98 -15.88
N PHE A 68 -4.46 6.33 -15.66
CA PHE A 68 -3.59 5.92 -14.56
C PHE A 68 -2.92 7.13 -13.93
N GLU A 69 -2.39 6.97 -12.75
CA GLU A 69 -1.72 8.01 -11.99
C GLU A 69 -0.47 7.47 -11.31
N LEU A 70 0.51 8.33 -11.04
CA LEU A 70 1.68 8.01 -10.26
C LEU A 70 1.46 8.49 -8.83
N ARG A 71 1.57 7.57 -7.85
CA ARG A 71 1.34 7.87 -6.43
C ARG A 71 2.49 7.37 -5.57
N GLU A 72 2.76 8.12 -4.52
CA GLU A 72 3.62 7.67 -3.44
C GLU A 72 2.79 6.84 -2.44
N VAL A 73 3.21 5.61 -2.19
CA VAL A 73 2.55 4.67 -1.28
C VAL A 73 3.61 3.81 -0.60
N GLY A 74 3.47 3.55 0.69
CA GLY A 74 4.42 2.73 1.44
C GLY A 74 5.89 3.24 1.37
N GLY A 75 6.08 4.56 1.21
CA GLY A 75 7.42 5.17 1.06
C GLY A 75 8.08 5.00 -0.31
N GLY A 76 7.33 4.55 -1.31
CA GLY A 76 7.79 4.40 -2.69
C GLY A 76 6.76 4.87 -3.72
N TRP A 77 7.17 4.93 -4.98
CA TRP A 77 6.36 5.39 -6.11
C TRP A 77 5.87 4.22 -6.95
N ARG A 78 4.60 4.28 -7.34
CA ARG A 78 3.97 3.25 -8.17
C ARG A 78 2.86 3.83 -9.03
N ILE A 79 2.67 3.21 -10.22
CA ILE A 79 1.56 3.55 -11.13
C ILE A 79 0.30 2.79 -10.69
N PHE A 80 -0.81 3.51 -10.57
CA PHE A 80 -2.14 2.98 -10.26
C PHE A 80 -3.12 3.36 -11.34
N VAL A 81 -4.13 2.52 -11.54
CA VAL A 81 -5.31 2.90 -12.32
C VAL A 81 -6.14 3.88 -11.49
N ARG A 82 -6.63 4.97 -12.13
CA ARG A 82 -7.51 5.91 -11.43
C ARG A 82 -8.85 5.25 -11.08
N ALA A 83 -9.35 5.58 -9.89
CA ALA A 83 -10.62 5.06 -9.40
C ALA A 83 -11.80 5.32 -10.35
N ASP A 84 -11.78 6.42 -11.09
CA ASP A 84 -12.78 6.77 -12.09
C ASP A 84 -12.97 5.72 -13.19
N PHE A 85 -11.95 4.90 -13.42
CA PHE A 85 -11.94 3.83 -14.43
C PHE A 85 -12.07 2.41 -13.85
N ASP A 86 -12.34 2.27 -12.55
CA ASP A 86 -12.52 0.96 -11.89
C ASP A 86 -13.62 0.12 -12.58
N TRP A 87 -14.68 0.78 -13.08
CA TRP A 87 -15.72 0.10 -13.84
C TRP A 87 -15.19 -0.62 -15.08
N ALA A 88 -14.26 0.00 -15.82
CA ALA A 88 -13.67 -0.59 -17.01
C ALA A 88 -12.79 -1.79 -16.67
N ILE A 89 -11.99 -1.67 -15.60
CA ILE A 89 -11.16 -2.76 -15.10
C ILE A 89 -12.02 -3.93 -14.62
N ARG A 90 -13.10 -3.66 -13.89
CA ARG A 90 -14.05 -4.71 -13.46
C ARG A 90 -14.68 -5.44 -14.63
N MET A 91 -15.06 -4.74 -15.69
CA MET A 91 -15.59 -5.37 -16.91
C MET A 91 -14.54 -6.26 -17.60
N PHE A 92 -13.29 -5.82 -17.64
CA PHE A 92 -12.19 -6.57 -18.25
C PHE A 92 -11.81 -7.80 -17.45
N VAL A 93 -11.71 -7.67 -16.10
CA VAL A 93 -11.27 -8.73 -15.17
C VAL A 93 -12.44 -9.62 -14.70
N ALA A 94 -13.69 -9.35 -15.12
CA ALA A 94 -14.89 -10.07 -14.65
C ALA A 94 -14.81 -11.60 -14.80
N ASN A 95 -13.89 -12.12 -15.62
CA ASN A 95 -13.65 -13.55 -15.80
C ASN A 95 -12.54 -14.14 -14.91
N GLU A 96 -11.79 -13.31 -14.20
CA GLU A 96 -10.78 -13.77 -13.25
C GLU A 96 -11.36 -13.65 -11.84
N ASN A 97 -11.50 -14.80 -11.15
CA ASN A 97 -11.93 -14.86 -9.75
C ASN A 97 -10.81 -14.37 -8.83
N PRO A 98 -10.74 -13.10 -8.46
CA PRO A 98 -9.87 -12.69 -7.38
C PRO A 98 -10.41 -13.31 -6.09
N THR A 99 -9.56 -13.92 -5.31
CA THR A 99 -9.90 -14.44 -3.97
C THR A 99 -10.20 -13.27 -3.03
N LYS A 100 -11.43 -12.72 -3.13
CA LYS A 100 -11.88 -11.62 -2.27
C LYS A 100 -11.80 -12.03 -0.80
N LEU A 101 -11.46 -11.09 0.06
CA LEU A 101 -11.64 -11.29 1.49
C LEU A 101 -13.14 -11.40 1.79
N SER A 102 -13.49 -12.33 2.68
CA SER A 102 -14.88 -12.39 3.19
C SER A 102 -15.20 -11.13 4.00
N GLN A 103 -16.48 -10.82 4.18
CA GLN A 103 -16.93 -9.74 5.03
C GLN A 103 -16.31 -9.82 6.43
N ALA A 104 -16.30 -11.02 7.04
CA ALA A 104 -15.69 -11.26 8.34
C ALA A 104 -14.18 -10.96 8.35
N ALA A 105 -13.47 -11.25 7.26
CA ALA A 105 -12.05 -10.96 7.15
C ALA A 105 -11.78 -9.46 7.01
N LEU A 106 -12.58 -8.74 6.24
CA LEU A 106 -12.48 -7.28 6.10
C LEU A 106 -12.73 -6.56 7.44
N GLU A 107 -13.78 -6.96 8.15
CA GLU A 107 -14.10 -6.39 9.46
C GLU A 107 -13.01 -6.68 10.51
N THR A 108 -12.45 -7.88 10.49
CA THR A 108 -11.33 -8.24 11.39
C THR A 108 -10.07 -7.47 11.06
N LEU A 109 -9.75 -7.32 9.76
CA LEU A 109 -8.62 -6.51 9.30
C LEU A 109 -8.78 -5.04 9.72
N ALA A 110 -9.99 -4.49 9.60
CA ALA A 110 -10.28 -3.13 10.04
C ALA A 110 -10.04 -2.96 11.56
N VAL A 111 -10.53 -3.90 12.39
CA VAL A 111 -10.25 -3.84 13.83
C VAL A 111 -8.75 -3.83 14.12
N ILE A 112 -7.97 -4.67 13.44
CA ILE A 112 -6.51 -4.70 13.63
C ILE A 112 -5.89 -3.38 13.17
N ALA A 113 -6.25 -2.87 11.99
CA ALA A 113 -5.69 -1.64 11.44
C ALA A 113 -5.89 -0.42 12.35
N TYR A 114 -7.06 -0.29 12.96
CA TYR A 114 -7.39 0.85 13.84
C TYR A 114 -6.94 0.69 15.30
N LYS A 115 -6.66 -0.55 15.74
CA LYS A 115 -6.39 -0.84 17.16
C LYS A 115 -5.02 -1.44 17.43
N GLN A 116 -4.22 -1.63 16.40
CA GLN A 116 -2.86 -2.18 16.55
C GLN A 116 -1.95 -1.31 17.45
N PRO A 117 -1.05 -1.94 18.22
CA PRO A 117 -0.88 -3.38 18.37
C PRO A 117 -2.02 -4.02 19.19
N ILE A 118 -2.54 -5.15 18.71
CA ILE A 118 -3.72 -5.79 19.32
C ILE A 118 -3.59 -7.32 19.33
N SER A 119 -4.00 -7.96 20.44
CA SER A 119 -3.98 -9.41 20.56
C SER A 119 -5.22 -10.06 19.95
N ARG A 120 -5.10 -11.35 19.61
CA ARG A 120 -6.22 -12.15 19.08
C ARG A 120 -7.44 -12.15 20.00
N GLY A 121 -7.21 -12.23 21.30
CA GLY A 121 -8.29 -12.21 22.32
C GLY A 121 -9.04 -10.88 22.32
N GLN A 122 -8.30 -9.78 22.23
CA GLN A 122 -8.91 -8.43 22.14
C GLN A 122 -9.71 -8.26 20.85
N VAL A 123 -9.18 -8.74 19.70
CA VAL A 123 -9.91 -8.73 18.42
C VAL A 123 -11.21 -9.54 18.55
N ALA A 124 -11.14 -10.74 19.13
CA ALA A 124 -12.32 -11.59 19.35
C ALA A 124 -13.36 -10.91 20.27
N SER A 125 -12.91 -10.21 21.31
CA SER A 125 -13.81 -9.44 22.19
C SER A 125 -14.53 -8.31 21.47
N ILE A 126 -13.81 -7.53 20.63
CA ILE A 126 -14.40 -6.43 19.85
C ILE A 126 -15.39 -6.97 18.82
N ARG A 127 -15.03 -8.07 18.15
CA ARG A 127 -15.85 -8.67 17.09
C ARG A 127 -17.00 -9.53 17.63
N ALA A 128 -16.98 -9.87 18.92
CA ALA A 128 -17.91 -10.80 19.59
C ALA A 128 -18.05 -12.18 18.91
N VAL A 129 -17.00 -12.63 18.19
CA VAL A 129 -16.95 -13.92 17.46
C VAL A 129 -15.54 -14.51 17.52
N ASN A 130 -15.44 -15.82 17.26
CA ASN A 130 -14.14 -16.45 17.09
C ASN A 130 -13.46 -15.93 15.80
N VAL A 131 -12.22 -15.46 15.93
CA VAL A 131 -11.44 -14.86 14.83
C VAL A 131 -10.23 -15.71 14.40
N ASP A 132 -10.03 -16.89 14.98
CA ASP A 132 -8.83 -17.71 14.77
C ASP A 132 -8.57 -18.04 13.31
N SER A 133 -9.58 -18.50 12.58
CA SER A 133 -9.47 -18.83 11.17
C SER A 133 -9.22 -17.59 10.30
N VAL A 134 -9.84 -16.47 10.68
CA VAL A 134 -9.72 -15.21 9.96
C VAL A 134 -8.34 -14.61 10.15
N VAL A 135 -7.84 -14.54 11.38
CA VAL A 135 -6.48 -14.07 11.70
C VAL A 135 -5.44 -14.92 10.96
N LYS A 136 -5.60 -16.25 10.95
CA LYS A 136 -4.72 -17.14 10.18
C LYS A 136 -4.76 -16.84 8.67
N THR A 137 -5.92 -16.54 8.13
CA THR A 137 -6.07 -16.16 6.72
C THR A 137 -5.39 -14.82 6.42
N LEU A 138 -5.55 -13.82 7.29
CA LEU A 138 -4.91 -12.51 7.12
C LEU A 138 -3.37 -12.61 7.20
N LEU A 139 -2.84 -13.42 8.14
CA LEU A 139 -1.42 -13.73 8.24
C LEU A 139 -0.89 -14.43 6.98
N SER A 140 -1.59 -15.48 6.51
CA SER A 140 -1.17 -16.24 5.32
C SER A 140 -1.20 -15.42 4.03
N ARG A 141 -2.01 -14.36 3.99
CA ARG A 141 -2.06 -13.39 2.88
C ARG A 141 -1.08 -12.23 3.06
N GLY A 142 -0.32 -12.19 4.15
CA GLY A 142 0.64 -11.13 4.43
C GLY A 142 0.02 -9.77 4.73
N LEU A 143 -1.29 -9.69 5.05
CA LEU A 143 -1.97 -8.41 5.34
C LEU A 143 -1.72 -7.91 6.77
N ILE A 144 -1.43 -8.85 7.67
CA ILE A 144 -1.03 -8.57 9.06
C ILE A 144 0.21 -9.38 9.40
N THR A 145 0.91 -8.96 10.45
CA THR A 145 2.10 -9.64 10.98
C THR A 145 2.06 -9.68 12.51
N GLU A 146 2.83 -10.59 13.09
CA GLU A 146 3.11 -10.61 14.52
C GLU A 146 4.14 -9.55 14.85
N LEU A 147 3.81 -8.61 15.74
CA LEU A 147 4.71 -7.52 16.14
C LEU A 147 5.60 -7.93 17.30
N TYR A 148 4.98 -8.42 18.38
CA TYR A 148 5.66 -8.91 19.57
C TYR A 148 4.73 -9.82 20.41
N THR A 149 5.35 -10.56 21.32
CA THR A 149 4.63 -11.33 22.34
C THR A 149 4.70 -10.57 23.67
N ASP A 150 3.56 -10.32 24.26
CA ASP A 150 3.46 -9.70 25.57
C ASP A 150 4.08 -10.61 26.65
N SER A 151 5.00 -10.07 27.44
CA SER A 151 5.79 -10.86 28.42
C SER A 151 4.99 -11.28 29.65
N GLU A 152 3.89 -10.59 29.97
CA GLU A 152 3.07 -10.89 31.15
C GLU A 152 1.97 -11.90 30.82
N THR A 153 1.34 -11.73 29.68
CA THR A 153 0.17 -12.55 29.28
C THR A 153 0.54 -13.68 28.30
N GLY A 154 1.71 -13.61 27.66
CA GLY A 154 2.10 -14.52 26.59
C GLY A 154 1.30 -14.30 25.29
N ALA A 155 0.48 -13.24 25.20
CA ALA A 155 -0.34 -12.96 24.03
C ALA A 155 0.50 -12.36 22.90
N VAL A 156 0.34 -12.91 21.68
CA VAL A 156 0.91 -12.35 20.47
C VAL A 156 0.08 -11.15 20.03
N ASN A 157 0.72 -10.02 19.78
CA ASN A 157 0.13 -8.80 19.25
C ASN A 157 0.39 -8.66 17.76
N PHE A 158 -0.65 -8.28 17.03
CA PHE A 158 -0.66 -8.15 15.58
C PHE A 158 -0.71 -6.69 15.14
N GLY A 159 -0.15 -6.43 13.97
CA GLY A 159 -0.28 -5.18 13.25
C GLY A 159 -0.38 -5.42 11.75
N THR A 160 -0.65 -4.38 11.00
CA THR A 160 -0.72 -4.39 9.55
C THR A 160 0.69 -4.37 8.94
N THR A 161 0.78 -4.76 7.67
CA THR A 161 2.03 -4.80 6.90
C THR A 161 2.06 -3.67 5.86
N ASP A 162 3.24 -3.44 5.29
CA ASP A 162 3.40 -2.52 4.15
C ASP A 162 2.58 -2.98 2.94
N LEU A 163 2.45 -4.29 2.71
CA LEU A 163 1.58 -4.84 1.67
C LEU A 163 0.12 -4.38 1.84
N MET A 164 -0.38 -4.31 3.07
CA MET A 164 -1.74 -3.80 3.34
C MET A 164 -1.86 -2.32 2.96
N LEU A 165 -0.85 -1.47 3.27
CA LEU A 165 -0.81 -0.07 2.87
C LEU A 165 -0.78 0.06 1.34
N GLU A 166 0.06 -0.73 0.67
CA GLU A 166 0.15 -0.78 -0.79
C GLU A 166 -1.19 -1.13 -1.45
N LEU A 167 -1.88 -2.16 -0.93
CA LEU A 167 -3.18 -2.60 -1.46
C LEU A 167 -4.29 -1.56 -1.23
N LEU A 168 -4.20 -0.77 -0.15
CA LEU A 168 -5.10 0.36 0.10
C LEU A 168 -4.68 1.62 -0.68
N GLY A 169 -3.44 1.67 -1.18
CA GLY A 169 -2.89 2.83 -1.88
C GLY A 169 -2.67 4.04 -0.97
N ILE A 170 -2.25 3.80 0.28
CA ILE A 170 -1.94 4.81 1.29
C ILE A 170 -0.50 4.68 1.78
N ASN A 171 0.08 5.76 2.31
CA ASN A 171 1.45 5.79 2.84
C ASN A 171 1.53 5.46 4.33
N SER A 172 0.47 5.77 5.07
CA SER A 172 0.39 5.53 6.51
C SER A 172 -1.03 5.24 6.95
N LEU A 173 -1.17 4.67 8.16
CA LEU A 173 -2.47 4.41 8.76
C LEU A 173 -3.25 5.69 9.10
N ASP A 174 -2.57 6.83 9.21
CA ASP A 174 -3.20 8.12 9.48
C ASP A 174 -4.09 8.59 8.32
N GLU A 175 -3.88 8.04 7.12
CA GLU A 175 -4.72 8.28 5.95
C GLU A 175 -6.03 7.47 5.95
N LEU A 176 -6.18 6.52 6.90
CA LEU A 176 -7.45 5.81 7.05
C LEU A 176 -8.57 6.78 7.47
N PRO A 177 -9.79 6.61 6.94
CA PRO A 177 -10.92 7.44 7.33
C PRO A 177 -11.13 7.39 8.85
N PRO A 178 -11.45 8.53 9.50
CA PRO A 178 -11.71 8.52 10.92
C PRO A 178 -12.90 7.61 11.24
N LEU A 179 -12.83 6.88 12.36
CA LEU A 179 -13.95 6.11 12.84
C LEU A 179 -15.14 7.04 13.09
N SER A 180 -16.32 6.63 12.63
CA SER A 180 -17.54 7.43 12.83
C SER A 180 -17.72 7.75 14.32
N PRO A 181 -18.13 9.00 14.69
CA PRO A 181 -18.35 9.38 16.09
C PRO A 181 -19.45 8.59 16.81
N HIS A 182 -20.15 7.72 16.08
CA HIS A 182 -21.16 6.80 16.64
C HIS A 182 -20.59 5.43 17.07
N LEU A 183 -19.31 5.16 16.83
CA LEU A 183 -18.65 4.01 17.45
C LEU A 183 -18.23 4.39 18.86
N PRO A 184 -18.57 3.58 19.91
CA PRO A 184 -18.17 3.87 21.28
C PRO A 184 -16.65 3.98 21.36
N ASP A 185 -16.16 5.01 22.06
CA ASP A 185 -14.74 5.18 22.32
C ASP A 185 -14.18 3.93 23.00
N ALA A 186 -13.03 3.46 22.54
CA ALA A 186 -12.38 2.26 23.07
C ALA A 186 -12.00 2.38 24.57
N ASN A 187 -12.14 3.57 25.15
CA ASN A 187 -11.91 3.87 26.57
C ASN A 187 -13.18 4.00 27.39
N SER A 188 -14.38 3.80 26.82
CA SER A 188 -15.56 3.66 27.62
C SER A 188 -15.50 2.30 28.37
N ASN A 189 -15.02 2.33 29.59
CA ASN A 189 -15.17 1.20 30.52
C ASN A 189 -16.61 0.75 30.47
N PHE A 190 -16.85 -0.49 30.06
CA PHE A 190 -18.10 -1.18 30.35
C PHE A 190 -18.12 -1.43 31.87
N ASP A 191 -18.58 -0.45 32.64
CA ASP A 191 -19.04 -0.71 33.97
C ASP A 191 -20.34 -1.50 33.87
N LEU A 192 -20.24 -2.80 34.16
CA LEU A 192 -21.37 -3.69 34.47
C LEU A 192 -21.63 -3.64 35.95
#